data_7739ee48e261f351b8f510c35cc9307c
#
_entry.id   7739ee48e261f351b8f510c35cc9307c
#
_cell.length_a   1.000
_cell.length_b   1.000
_cell.length_c   1.000
_cell.angle_alpha   90.00
_cell.angle_beta   90.00
_cell.angle_gamma   90.00
#
_symmetry.space_group_name_H-M   'P 1'
#
loop_
_entity.id
_entity.type
_entity.pdbx_description
1 polymer ?
#
loop_
_entity_poly.entity_id
_entity_poly.type
_entity_poly.pdbx_seq_one_letter_code
_entity_poly.pdbx_strand_id
1 'polypeptide(L)'
;MVQVKNEGIILQATNLPFENEAVLNPTCIEANGITHMFYRAVRKGDFVSSIGYCQIDEGGKIINRLDHPLLIPEYDFEKEGMEDPRVVFLDGIYYFFYTGYDGKNALIAYATSKDLVHFEKHGIISAQFTYDEAEDLFRQSKALEKYQFFESVLKDRVGEDVFLWEKDAFIFPKKFNGKFALVHRVLPGIQVAYFNSFSELNDSYWRKYFMELDKYIILDPKYEIESRNIGGGAVPIETEDGWLLIYHAVEDSKYGKIYHASAALLNRDDPTQVIGRLRAPLFSPKEEWEKKGKVNNV
;
A
#
# COMPACT_ATOMS: atom_id res chain seq x y z
N MET A 1 -22.52 11.17 8.79
CA MET A 1 -21.22 11.48 9.42
C MET A 1 -20.55 10.16 9.74
N VAL A 2 -19.36 9.91 9.25
CA VAL A 2 -18.62 8.66 9.55
C VAL A 2 -18.18 8.69 11.00
N GLN A 3 -18.50 7.65 11.75
CA GLN A 3 -18.04 7.49 13.14
C GLN A 3 -16.98 6.42 13.19
N VAL A 4 -15.86 6.70 13.83
CA VAL A 4 -14.78 5.75 14.04
C VAL A 4 -14.69 5.41 15.52
N LYS A 5 -14.67 4.12 15.85
CA LYS A 5 -14.47 3.60 17.20
C LYS A 5 -13.12 2.88 17.24
N ASN A 6 -12.29 3.23 18.20
CA ASN A 6 -11.04 2.51 18.46
C ASN A 6 -11.37 1.29 19.33
N GLU A 7 -11.10 0.09 18.84
CA GLU A 7 -11.33 -1.18 19.55
C GLU A 7 -10.10 -1.64 20.32
N GLY A 8 -9.01 -0.84 20.30
CA GLY A 8 -7.76 -1.16 21.00
C GLY A 8 -6.80 -2.02 20.18
N ILE A 9 -5.86 -2.64 20.85
CA ILE A 9 -4.80 -3.43 20.23
C ILE A 9 -5.30 -4.86 20.01
N ILE A 10 -5.33 -5.30 18.75
CA ILE A 10 -5.72 -6.67 18.38
C ILE A 10 -4.50 -7.59 18.36
N LEU A 11 -3.35 -7.12 17.88
CA LEU A 11 -2.15 -7.91 17.67
C LEU A 11 -0.92 -7.18 18.24
N GLN A 12 -0.06 -7.92 18.95
CA GLN A 12 1.21 -7.42 19.45
C GLN A 12 2.36 -8.34 19.03
N ALA A 13 3.57 -7.78 18.97
CA ALA A 13 4.81 -8.56 18.83
C ALA A 13 4.89 -9.65 19.88
N THR A 14 5.53 -10.77 19.55
CA THR A 14 5.74 -11.89 20.46
C THR A 14 7.25 -12.13 20.66
N ASN A 15 7.60 -13.22 21.35
CA ASN A 15 8.99 -13.66 21.46
C ASN A 15 9.42 -14.56 20.29
N LEU A 16 8.55 -14.80 19.29
CA LEU A 16 8.90 -15.57 18.12
C LEU A 16 9.92 -14.82 17.27
N PRO A 17 11.00 -15.46 16.81
CA PRO A 17 12.13 -14.76 16.18
C PRO A 17 11.78 -13.86 15.01
N PHE A 18 10.75 -14.20 14.22
CA PHE A 18 10.38 -13.47 13.00
C PHE A 18 9.57 -12.19 13.27
N GLU A 19 8.99 -12.03 14.49
CA GLU A 19 8.08 -10.92 14.82
C GLU A 19 8.38 -10.28 16.19
N ASN A 20 9.57 -10.52 16.74
CA ASN A 20 9.92 -10.10 18.09
C ASN A 20 10.35 -8.62 18.22
N GLU A 21 10.36 -7.88 17.12
CA GLU A 21 10.55 -6.42 17.12
C GLU A 21 9.22 -5.70 16.97
N ALA A 22 8.46 -6.03 15.92
CA ALA A 22 7.20 -5.35 15.64
C ALA A 22 6.25 -6.18 14.75
N VAL A 23 4.95 -5.87 14.85
CA VAL A 23 3.90 -6.31 13.92
C VAL A 23 3.16 -5.07 13.43
N LEU A 24 3.06 -4.90 12.10
CA LEU A 24 2.69 -3.63 11.47
C LEU A 24 1.79 -3.86 10.23
N ASN A 25 1.11 -2.81 9.82
CA ASN A 25 0.48 -2.66 8.50
C ASN A 25 -0.33 -3.87 8.04
N PRO A 26 -1.32 -4.32 8.82
CA PRO A 26 -2.10 -5.50 8.48
C PRO A 26 -3.04 -5.26 7.30
N THR A 27 -3.36 -6.35 6.61
CA THR A 27 -4.50 -6.46 5.71
C THR A 27 -5.38 -7.61 6.14
N CYS A 28 -6.69 -7.46 5.96
CA CYS A 28 -7.65 -8.49 6.32
C CYS A 28 -8.53 -8.84 5.12
N ILE A 29 -8.94 -10.10 5.06
CA ILE A 29 -9.97 -10.58 4.14
C ILE A 29 -10.85 -11.60 4.85
N GLU A 30 -12.15 -11.52 4.63
CA GLU A 30 -13.10 -12.51 5.13
C GLU A 30 -13.22 -13.65 4.12
N ALA A 31 -13.12 -14.87 4.62
CA ALA A 31 -13.39 -16.08 3.86
C ALA A 31 -14.00 -17.14 4.78
N ASN A 32 -15.13 -17.73 4.36
CA ASN A 32 -15.84 -18.79 5.10
C ASN A 32 -16.21 -18.39 6.55
N GLY A 33 -16.58 -17.13 6.79
CA GLY A 33 -16.97 -16.62 8.11
C GLY A 33 -15.78 -16.41 9.07
N ILE A 34 -14.56 -16.41 8.57
CA ILE A 34 -13.34 -16.16 9.33
C ILE A 34 -12.61 -14.97 8.71
N THR A 35 -12.15 -14.06 9.54
CA THR A 35 -11.26 -12.97 9.10
C THR A 35 -9.82 -13.46 9.11
N HIS A 36 -9.20 -13.48 7.94
CA HIS A 36 -7.79 -13.80 7.73
C HIS A 36 -6.99 -12.50 7.74
N MET A 37 -6.07 -12.36 8.69
CA MET A 37 -5.19 -11.20 8.82
C MET A 37 -3.76 -11.56 8.43
N PHE A 38 -3.19 -10.79 7.52
CA PHE A 38 -1.79 -10.84 7.12
C PHE A 38 -1.13 -9.55 7.59
N TYR A 39 0.04 -9.63 8.16
CA TYR A 39 0.73 -8.48 8.73
C TYR A 39 2.24 -8.53 8.47
N ARG A 40 2.84 -7.35 8.40
CA ARG A 40 4.28 -7.23 8.37
C ARG A 40 4.83 -7.60 9.74
N ALA A 41 5.64 -8.64 9.79
CA ALA A 41 6.32 -9.15 10.99
C ALA A 41 7.79 -8.78 10.90
N VAL A 42 8.33 -8.08 11.91
CA VAL A 42 9.70 -7.55 11.92
C VAL A 42 10.55 -8.30 12.92
N ARG A 43 11.67 -8.80 12.47
CA ARG A 43 12.67 -9.48 13.30
C ARG A 43 13.60 -8.48 13.97
N LYS A 44 13.90 -8.72 15.24
CA LYS A 44 14.86 -7.92 16.00
C LYS A 44 16.29 -8.17 15.54
N GLY A 45 17.08 -7.12 15.50
CA GLY A 45 18.50 -7.14 15.18
C GLY A 45 18.80 -6.62 13.79
N ASP A 46 18.36 -7.30 12.76
CA ASP A 46 18.54 -6.87 11.35
C ASP A 46 17.32 -6.16 10.76
N PHE A 47 16.17 -6.19 11.46
CA PHE A 47 14.91 -5.56 11.04
C PHE A 47 14.33 -6.10 9.72
N VAL A 48 14.80 -7.24 9.24
CA VAL A 48 14.20 -7.90 8.07
C VAL A 48 12.76 -8.25 8.37
N SER A 49 11.87 -7.92 7.45
CA SER A 49 10.45 -8.21 7.60
C SER A 49 9.99 -9.35 6.71
N SER A 50 9.06 -10.13 7.25
CA SER A 50 8.33 -11.22 6.60
C SER A 50 6.83 -11.00 6.77
N ILE A 51 6.01 -11.88 6.21
CA ILE A 51 4.55 -11.82 6.37
C ILE A 51 4.12 -12.83 7.42
N GLY A 52 3.57 -12.32 8.53
CA GLY A 52 2.88 -13.12 9.53
C GLY A 52 1.40 -13.30 9.18
N TYR A 53 0.76 -14.26 9.82
CA TYR A 53 -0.64 -14.60 9.59
C TYR A 53 -1.35 -15.00 10.86
N CYS A 54 -2.60 -14.55 11.00
CA CYS A 54 -3.52 -15.04 12.01
C CYS A 54 -4.96 -15.03 11.52
N GLN A 55 -5.83 -15.74 12.23
CA GLN A 55 -7.28 -15.76 12.03
C GLN A 55 -7.98 -15.10 13.21
N ILE A 56 -9.02 -14.35 12.92
CA ILE A 56 -9.79 -13.57 13.88
C ILE A 56 -11.25 -13.95 13.75
N ASP A 57 -11.93 -14.16 14.87
CA ASP A 57 -13.38 -14.40 14.90
C ASP A 57 -14.19 -13.09 14.75
N GLU A 58 -15.50 -13.20 14.65
CA GLU A 58 -16.41 -12.05 14.54
C GLU A 58 -16.34 -11.10 15.75
N GLY A 59 -15.86 -11.57 16.89
CA GLY A 59 -15.65 -10.76 18.10
C GLY A 59 -14.31 -10.01 18.12
N GLY A 60 -13.48 -10.16 17.10
CA GLY A 60 -12.15 -9.55 17.02
C GLY A 60 -11.06 -10.32 17.79
N LYS A 61 -11.34 -11.56 18.23
CA LYS A 61 -10.40 -12.39 18.98
C LYS A 61 -9.57 -13.25 18.03
N ILE A 62 -8.25 -13.31 18.25
CA ILE A 62 -7.37 -14.23 17.55
C ILE A 62 -7.71 -15.66 17.94
N ILE A 63 -8.11 -16.48 16.97
CA ILE A 63 -8.44 -17.90 17.14
C ILE A 63 -7.35 -18.83 16.63
N ASN A 64 -6.47 -18.33 15.77
CA ASN A 64 -5.29 -19.03 15.27
C ASN A 64 -4.21 -18.01 14.92
N ARG A 65 -2.95 -18.32 15.16
CA ARG A 65 -1.77 -17.53 14.76
C ARG A 65 -0.63 -18.46 14.46
N LEU A 66 0.01 -18.33 13.31
CA LEU A 66 1.17 -19.14 12.98
C LEU A 66 2.36 -18.78 13.89
N ASP A 67 3.15 -19.76 14.24
CA ASP A 67 4.40 -19.61 15.01
C ASP A 67 5.63 -19.42 14.11
N HIS A 68 5.42 -19.33 12.80
CA HIS A 68 6.39 -19.08 11.75
C HIS A 68 5.80 -18.13 10.72
N PRO A 69 6.62 -17.43 9.91
CA PRO A 69 6.10 -16.55 8.87
C PRO A 69 5.40 -17.35 7.77
N LEU A 70 4.31 -16.80 7.24
CA LEU A 70 3.60 -17.38 6.10
C LEU A 70 4.38 -17.18 4.80
N LEU A 71 4.95 -15.99 4.60
CA LEU A 71 5.83 -15.68 3.47
C LEU A 71 7.13 -15.06 3.98
N ILE A 72 8.23 -15.45 3.38
CA ILE A 72 9.58 -14.98 3.71
C ILE A 72 10.23 -14.36 2.46
N PRO A 73 11.23 -13.48 2.61
CA PRO A 73 12.08 -13.05 1.51
C PRO A 73 12.76 -14.24 0.81
N GLU A 74 12.66 -14.28 -0.51
CA GLU A 74 13.24 -15.35 -1.36
C GLU A 74 14.02 -14.78 -2.54
N TYR A 75 13.73 -13.52 -2.93
CA TYR A 75 14.35 -12.85 -4.06
C TYR A 75 15.25 -11.71 -3.59
N ASP A 76 16.23 -11.33 -4.40
CA ASP A 76 17.17 -10.24 -4.09
C ASP A 76 16.46 -8.91 -3.78
N PHE A 77 15.36 -8.64 -4.47
CA PHE A 77 14.55 -7.43 -4.23
C PHE A 77 13.76 -7.44 -2.91
N GLU A 78 13.75 -8.56 -2.19
CA GLU A 78 13.09 -8.75 -0.89
C GLU A 78 14.10 -8.89 0.27
N LYS A 79 15.41 -8.85 0.03
CA LYS A 79 16.43 -9.28 1.01
C LYS A 79 16.37 -8.55 2.36
N GLU A 80 15.89 -7.30 2.37
CA GLU A 80 15.68 -6.51 3.59
C GLU A 80 14.21 -6.54 4.07
N GLY A 81 13.33 -7.19 3.31
CA GLY A 81 11.98 -7.51 3.77
C GLY A 81 10.86 -7.44 2.74
N MET A 82 9.76 -8.05 3.14
CA MET A 82 8.43 -7.93 2.53
C MET A 82 7.60 -7.00 3.40
N GLU A 83 7.06 -5.92 2.81
CA GLU A 83 6.37 -4.86 3.53
C GLU A 83 4.93 -4.69 3.04
N ASP A 84 4.08 -4.18 3.92
CA ASP A 84 2.77 -3.58 3.62
C ASP A 84 1.85 -4.48 2.78
N PRO A 85 1.51 -5.69 3.28
CA PRO A 85 0.68 -6.64 2.54
C PRO A 85 -0.72 -6.08 2.23
N ARG A 86 -1.26 -6.46 1.08
CA ARG A 86 -2.65 -6.23 0.69
C ARG A 86 -3.19 -7.48 0.00
N VAL A 87 -4.40 -7.89 0.36
CA VAL A 87 -5.03 -9.08 -0.22
C VAL A 87 -6.39 -8.74 -0.82
N VAL A 88 -6.64 -9.26 -2.01
CA VAL A 88 -7.89 -9.05 -2.76
C VAL A 88 -8.36 -10.36 -3.36
N PHE A 89 -9.65 -10.66 -3.24
CA PHE A 89 -10.27 -11.79 -3.93
C PHE A 89 -10.95 -11.30 -5.20
N LEU A 90 -10.58 -11.86 -6.33
CA LEU A 90 -11.17 -11.54 -7.63
C LEU A 90 -11.11 -12.77 -8.55
N ASP A 91 -12.22 -13.07 -9.22
CA ASP A 91 -12.34 -14.19 -10.20
C ASP A 91 -11.86 -15.55 -9.66
N GLY A 92 -12.12 -15.83 -8.36
CA GLY A 92 -11.75 -17.13 -7.75
C GLY A 92 -10.27 -17.23 -7.31
N ILE A 93 -9.52 -16.16 -7.35
CA ILE A 93 -8.10 -16.07 -6.97
C ILE A 93 -7.93 -15.01 -5.88
N TYR A 94 -7.13 -15.30 -4.87
CA TYR A 94 -6.60 -14.31 -3.93
C TYR A 94 -5.31 -13.73 -4.50
N TYR A 95 -5.32 -12.42 -4.77
CA TYR A 95 -4.15 -11.65 -5.18
C TYR A 95 -3.55 -10.99 -3.96
N PHE A 96 -2.30 -11.23 -3.71
CA PHE A 96 -1.56 -10.73 -2.57
C PHE A 96 -0.45 -9.80 -3.05
N PHE A 97 -0.56 -8.52 -2.73
CA PHE A 97 0.41 -7.48 -3.09
C PHE A 97 1.27 -7.15 -1.88
N TYR A 98 2.52 -6.86 -2.12
CA TYR A 98 3.47 -6.43 -1.11
C TYR A 98 4.54 -5.55 -1.73
N THR A 99 5.26 -4.80 -0.87
CA THR A 99 6.46 -4.09 -1.27
C THR A 99 7.67 -4.95 -0.95
N GLY A 100 8.44 -5.33 -1.95
CA GLY A 100 9.77 -5.89 -1.77
C GLY A 100 10.77 -4.77 -1.51
N TYR A 101 11.59 -4.91 -0.46
CA TYR A 101 12.62 -3.95 -0.10
C TYR A 101 13.99 -4.62 -0.04
N ASP A 102 14.96 -4.07 -0.78
CA ASP A 102 16.32 -4.61 -0.86
C ASP A 102 17.37 -3.80 -0.08
N GLY A 103 16.91 -2.81 0.73
CA GLY A 103 17.77 -1.86 1.43
C GLY A 103 17.96 -0.55 0.66
N LYS A 104 17.62 -0.52 -0.62
CA LYS A 104 17.76 0.61 -1.53
C LYS A 104 16.46 0.88 -2.28
N ASN A 105 15.91 -0.12 -2.93
CA ASN A 105 14.71 -0.04 -3.76
C ASN A 105 13.48 -0.56 -3.01
N ALA A 106 12.34 0.06 -3.26
CA ALA A 106 11.04 -0.36 -2.75
C ALA A 106 10.10 -0.55 -3.95
N LEU A 107 9.81 -1.80 -4.30
CA LEU A 107 9.13 -2.18 -5.52
C LEU A 107 7.88 -3.02 -5.22
N ILE A 108 6.83 -2.84 -6.00
CA ILE A 108 5.61 -3.62 -5.87
C ILE A 108 5.83 -5.00 -6.49
N ALA A 109 5.52 -6.02 -5.71
CA ALA A 109 5.47 -7.40 -6.16
C ALA A 109 4.12 -8.03 -5.78
N TYR A 110 3.81 -9.20 -6.36
CA TYR A 110 2.60 -9.91 -6.04
C TYR A 110 2.78 -11.41 -5.99
N ALA A 111 1.85 -12.04 -5.30
CA ALA A 111 1.67 -13.49 -5.24
C ALA A 111 0.18 -13.83 -5.43
N THR A 112 -0.11 -15.07 -5.73
CA THR A 112 -1.50 -15.57 -5.83
C THR A 112 -1.70 -16.80 -4.96
N SER A 113 -2.95 -16.97 -4.51
CA SER A 113 -3.38 -18.15 -3.74
C SER A 113 -4.82 -18.53 -4.10
N LYS A 114 -5.16 -19.79 -3.87
CA LYS A 114 -6.55 -20.29 -3.93
C LYS A 114 -7.15 -20.56 -2.56
N ASP A 115 -6.33 -20.59 -1.51
CA ASP A 115 -6.73 -21.06 -0.18
C ASP A 115 -6.22 -20.16 0.98
N LEU A 116 -5.51 -19.07 0.70
CA LEU A 116 -4.90 -18.16 1.68
C LEU A 116 -3.78 -18.78 2.53
N VAL A 117 -3.31 -19.95 2.15
CA VAL A 117 -2.25 -20.70 2.85
C VAL A 117 -1.06 -20.93 1.92
N HIS A 118 -1.32 -21.38 0.69
CA HIS A 118 -0.30 -21.65 -0.30
C HIS A 118 -0.25 -20.53 -1.32
N PHE A 119 0.85 -19.80 -1.34
CA PHE A 119 1.06 -18.65 -2.22
C PHE A 119 2.14 -18.95 -3.27
N GLU A 120 1.86 -18.60 -4.52
CA GLU A 120 2.82 -18.58 -5.60
C GLU A 120 3.25 -17.14 -5.87
N LYS A 121 4.54 -16.82 -5.66
CA LYS A 121 5.12 -15.50 -5.94
C LYS A 121 5.40 -15.34 -7.43
N HIS A 122 5.05 -14.19 -7.99
CA HIS A 122 5.20 -13.87 -9.41
C HIS A 122 6.24 -12.78 -9.69
N GLY A 123 6.79 -12.15 -8.64
CA GLY A 123 7.82 -11.12 -8.77
C GLY A 123 7.29 -9.71 -8.93
N ILE A 124 8.16 -8.82 -9.41
CA ILE A 124 7.94 -7.37 -9.50
C ILE A 124 6.97 -7.06 -10.63
N ILE A 125 6.04 -6.11 -10.36
CA ILE A 125 5.09 -5.56 -11.33
C ILE A 125 5.16 -4.03 -11.46
N SER A 126 5.84 -3.34 -10.56
CA SER A 126 6.07 -1.90 -10.66
C SER A 126 7.11 -1.56 -11.73
N ALA A 127 7.17 -0.27 -12.10
CA ALA A 127 8.23 0.24 -12.94
C ALA A 127 9.60 0.08 -12.27
N GLN A 128 10.64 -0.15 -13.07
CA GLN A 128 12.02 -0.22 -12.63
C GLN A 128 12.82 0.90 -13.33
N PHE A 129 12.35 2.12 -13.18
CA PHE A 129 13.01 3.34 -13.68
C PHE A 129 13.73 4.03 -12.55
N THR A 130 14.91 4.57 -12.84
CA THR A 130 15.57 5.49 -11.93
C THR A 130 14.72 6.76 -11.75
N TYR A 131 15.02 7.54 -10.72
CA TYR A 131 14.32 8.82 -10.52
C TYR A 131 14.49 9.75 -11.71
N ASP A 132 15.67 9.79 -12.36
CA ASP A 132 15.93 10.60 -13.55
C ASP A 132 15.07 10.18 -14.75
N GLU A 133 15.01 8.88 -15.02
CA GLU A 133 14.16 8.34 -16.09
C GLU A 133 12.68 8.65 -15.84
N ALA A 134 12.22 8.51 -14.59
CA ALA A 134 10.85 8.83 -14.20
C ALA A 134 10.55 10.33 -14.36
N GLU A 135 11.46 11.21 -13.95
CA GLU A 135 11.31 12.65 -14.11
C GLU A 135 11.17 13.04 -15.59
N ASP A 136 11.99 12.48 -16.47
CA ASP A 136 11.91 12.74 -17.92
C ASP A 136 10.59 12.30 -18.52
N LEU A 137 10.01 11.21 -18.03
CA LEU A 137 8.67 10.74 -18.44
C LEU A 137 7.57 11.66 -17.91
N PHE A 138 7.64 12.07 -16.64
CA PHE A 138 6.66 12.98 -16.04
C PHE A 138 6.64 14.37 -16.69
N ARG A 139 7.77 14.87 -17.18
CA ARG A 139 7.82 16.13 -17.92
C ARG A 139 6.99 16.11 -19.21
N GLN A 140 6.70 14.93 -19.76
CA GLN A 140 5.86 14.76 -20.93
C GLN A 140 4.37 14.66 -20.55
N SER A 141 4.05 14.35 -19.30
CA SER A 141 2.68 14.32 -18.78
C SER A 141 2.22 15.73 -18.39
N LYS A 142 0.91 15.90 -18.22
CA LYS A 142 0.32 17.10 -17.61
C LYS A 142 0.24 17.00 -16.07
N ALA A 143 0.92 16.02 -15.48
CA ALA A 143 1.00 15.89 -14.04
C ALA A 143 1.61 17.15 -13.43
N LEU A 144 1.13 17.51 -12.24
CA LEU A 144 1.54 18.74 -11.57
C LEU A 144 3.04 18.72 -11.25
N GLU A 145 3.68 19.89 -11.28
CA GLU A 145 5.09 20.09 -10.94
C GLU A 145 5.52 19.44 -9.61
N LYS A 146 4.56 19.24 -8.69
CA LYS A 146 4.83 18.55 -7.43
C LYS A 146 5.36 17.12 -7.59
N TYR A 147 5.00 16.40 -8.66
CA TYR A 147 5.57 15.07 -8.95
C TYR A 147 7.06 15.17 -9.24
N GLN A 148 7.45 16.12 -10.07
CA GLN A 148 8.86 16.40 -10.38
C GLN A 148 9.64 16.85 -9.13
N PHE A 149 9.03 17.71 -8.30
CA PHE A 149 9.64 18.17 -7.04
C PHE A 149 9.90 17.02 -6.07
N PHE A 150 8.94 16.10 -5.89
CA PHE A 150 9.14 14.93 -5.02
C PHE A 150 10.25 14.02 -5.51
N GLU A 151 10.34 13.82 -6.83
CA GLU A 151 11.41 13.04 -7.44
C GLU A 151 12.79 13.63 -7.13
N SER A 152 12.98 14.93 -7.35
CA SER A 152 14.25 15.61 -7.09
C SER A 152 14.68 15.48 -5.62
N VAL A 153 13.76 15.71 -4.67
CA VAL A 153 14.06 15.63 -3.22
C VAL A 153 14.39 14.20 -2.80
N LEU A 154 13.71 13.20 -3.37
CA LEU A 154 13.98 11.80 -3.05
C LEU A 154 15.31 11.33 -3.64
N LYS A 155 15.63 11.71 -4.88
CA LYS A 155 16.92 11.43 -5.51
C LYS A 155 18.08 11.91 -4.66
N ASP A 156 18.06 13.16 -4.23
CA ASP A 156 19.10 13.74 -3.35
C ASP A 156 19.27 12.95 -2.05
N ARG A 157 18.22 12.31 -1.59
CA ARG A 157 18.20 11.55 -0.32
C ARG A 157 18.63 10.10 -0.46
N VAL A 158 18.26 9.43 -1.54
CA VAL A 158 18.42 7.97 -1.71
C VAL A 158 19.52 7.57 -2.68
N GLY A 159 19.98 8.49 -3.54
CA GLY A 159 21.07 8.31 -4.51
C GLY A 159 20.60 8.10 -5.95
N GLU A 160 21.53 8.25 -6.90
CA GLU A 160 21.25 8.31 -8.34
C GLU A 160 20.79 6.98 -8.94
N ASP A 161 21.32 5.84 -8.46
CA ASP A 161 20.98 4.51 -8.98
C ASP A 161 19.80 3.85 -8.25
N VAL A 162 18.87 4.61 -7.68
CA VAL A 162 17.66 4.07 -7.02
C VAL A 162 16.50 4.13 -7.98
N PHE A 163 15.74 3.03 -8.03
CA PHE A 163 14.49 3.02 -8.76
C PHE A 163 13.43 3.86 -8.05
N LEU A 164 12.52 4.41 -8.84
CA LEU A 164 11.33 5.07 -8.34
C LEU A 164 10.60 4.17 -7.33
N TRP A 165 10.43 4.64 -6.12
CA TRP A 165 9.75 3.88 -5.08
C TRP A 165 8.24 3.85 -5.33
N GLU A 166 7.73 2.65 -5.55
CA GLU A 166 6.30 2.40 -5.65
C GLU A 166 5.84 1.51 -4.50
N LYS A 167 4.78 1.91 -3.83
CA LYS A 167 4.24 1.24 -2.63
C LYS A 167 2.70 1.25 -2.62
N ASP A 168 2.13 0.66 -1.56
CA ASP A 168 0.71 0.70 -1.21
C ASP A 168 -0.20 0.14 -2.30
N ALA A 169 0.25 -0.92 -2.99
CA ALA A 169 -0.45 -1.45 -4.14
C ALA A 169 -1.51 -2.50 -3.79
N PHE A 170 -2.62 -2.43 -4.49
CA PHE A 170 -3.69 -3.43 -4.52
C PHE A 170 -4.53 -3.25 -5.78
N ILE A 171 -5.22 -4.30 -6.22
CA ILE A 171 -6.23 -4.14 -7.26
C ILE A 171 -7.60 -3.82 -6.63
N PHE A 172 -8.49 -3.20 -7.40
CA PHE A 172 -9.90 -3.20 -7.03
C PHE A 172 -10.46 -4.63 -7.06
N PRO A 173 -11.40 -4.98 -6.17
CA PRO A 173 -12.05 -6.30 -6.20
C PRO A 173 -13.09 -6.42 -7.34
N LYS A 174 -12.88 -5.68 -8.41
CA LYS A 174 -13.71 -5.62 -9.63
C LYS A 174 -12.86 -5.19 -10.81
N LYS A 175 -13.16 -5.73 -11.99
CA LYS A 175 -12.60 -5.24 -13.26
C LYS A 175 -13.43 -4.08 -13.81
N PHE A 176 -12.74 -3.09 -14.36
CA PHE A 176 -13.34 -1.95 -15.06
C PHE A 176 -13.17 -2.15 -16.56
N ASN A 177 -14.29 -2.23 -17.30
CA ASN A 177 -14.29 -2.54 -18.73
C ASN A 177 -13.46 -3.78 -19.09
N GLY A 178 -13.54 -4.83 -18.23
CA GLY A 178 -12.82 -6.08 -18.38
C GLY A 178 -11.33 -6.06 -17.94
N LYS A 179 -10.82 -4.92 -17.53
CA LYS A 179 -9.42 -4.75 -17.11
C LYS A 179 -9.26 -4.77 -15.60
N PHE A 180 -8.14 -5.29 -15.12
CA PHE A 180 -7.68 -5.06 -13.75
C PHE A 180 -7.43 -3.56 -13.56
N ALA A 181 -7.62 -3.09 -12.34
CA ALA A 181 -7.34 -1.72 -11.91
C ALA A 181 -6.42 -1.77 -10.69
N LEU A 182 -5.12 -1.63 -10.90
CA LEU A 182 -4.10 -1.61 -9.86
C LEU A 182 -3.99 -0.20 -9.30
N VAL A 183 -4.34 -0.03 -8.04
CA VAL A 183 -4.01 1.18 -7.28
C VAL A 183 -2.57 1.06 -6.83
N HIS A 184 -1.81 2.12 -6.98
CA HIS A 184 -0.43 2.20 -6.53
C HIS A 184 -0.07 3.64 -6.16
N ARG A 185 1.13 3.85 -5.67
CA ARG A 185 1.58 5.17 -5.25
C ARG A 185 2.91 5.55 -5.87
N VAL A 186 2.86 6.52 -6.77
CA VAL A 186 3.97 7.39 -7.11
C VAL A 186 3.75 8.71 -6.37
N LEU A 187 4.71 9.11 -5.55
CA LEU A 187 4.57 10.30 -4.72
C LEU A 187 4.33 11.58 -5.55
N PRO A 188 3.47 12.49 -5.08
CA PRO A 188 2.84 12.50 -3.76
C PRO A 188 1.42 11.92 -3.71
N GLY A 189 0.85 11.45 -4.82
CA GLY A 189 -0.56 11.08 -4.97
C GLY A 189 -0.81 9.57 -5.02
N ILE A 190 -2.05 9.19 -5.30
CA ILE A 190 -2.52 7.81 -5.53
C ILE A 190 -2.97 7.70 -6.97
N GLN A 191 -2.53 6.66 -7.68
CA GLN A 191 -2.80 6.43 -9.09
C GLN A 191 -3.46 5.06 -9.33
N VAL A 192 -3.99 4.87 -10.53
CA VAL A 192 -4.54 3.59 -11.00
C VAL A 192 -3.96 3.19 -12.35
N ALA A 193 -3.51 1.96 -12.49
CA ALA A 193 -3.05 1.38 -13.75
C ALA A 193 -4.05 0.32 -14.24
N TYR A 194 -4.46 0.41 -15.52
CA TYR A 194 -5.42 -0.52 -16.13
C TYR A 194 -4.74 -1.46 -17.12
N PHE A 195 -4.93 -2.77 -16.96
CA PHE A 195 -4.31 -3.80 -17.79
C PHE A 195 -5.20 -5.05 -17.90
N ASN A 196 -4.98 -5.88 -18.93
CA ASN A 196 -5.76 -7.11 -19.14
C ASN A 196 -5.10 -8.31 -18.44
N SER A 197 -3.77 -8.33 -18.37
CA SER A 197 -3.00 -9.37 -17.69
C SER A 197 -1.74 -8.78 -17.05
N PHE A 198 -1.26 -9.37 -15.96
CA PHE A 198 -0.05 -8.92 -15.26
C PHE A 198 1.21 -8.92 -16.15
N SER A 199 1.24 -9.74 -17.19
CA SER A 199 2.35 -9.77 -18.17
C SER A 199 2.42 -8.50 -19.04
N GLU A 200 1.38 -7.68 -19.07
CA GLU A 200 1.41 -6.38 -19.76
C GLU A 200 2.21 -5.32 -18.99
N LEU A 201 2.38 -5.48 -17.66
CA LEU A 201 3.06 -4.52 -16.78
C LEU A 201 4.60 -4.61 -16.98
N ASN A 202 5.05 -4.34 -18.19
CA ASN A 202 6.44 -4.32 -18.60
C ASN A 202 6.96 -2.89 -18.81
N ASP A 203 8.23 -2.75 -19.14
CA ASP A 203 8.89 -1.45 -19.35
C ASP A 203 8.12 -0.55 -20.35
N SER A 204 7.69 -1.11 -21.48
CA SER A 204 6.94 -0.33 -22.50
C SER A 204 5.60 0.18 -21.98
N TYR A 205 4.90 -0.63 -21.19
CA TYR A 205 3.65 -0.23 -20.55
C TYR A 205 3.88 0.95 -19.60
N TRP A 206 4.85 0.81 -18.69
CA TRP A 206 5.11 1.82 -17.67
C TRP A 206 5.65 3.13 -18.26
N ARG A 207 6.47 3.08 -19.32
CA ARG A 207 6.90 4.30 -20.05
C ARG A 207 5.70 5.07 -20.58
N LYS A 208 4.80 4.40 -21.28
CA LYS A 208 3.60 5.03 -21.81
C LYS A 208 2.70 5.56 -20.69
N TYR A 209 2.53 4.77 -19.63
CA TYR A 209 1.72 5.15 -18.46
C TYR A 209 2.23 6.43 -17.80
N PHE A 210 3.55 6.55 -17.57
CA PHE A 210 4.12 7.73 -16.93
C PHE A 210 4.10 8.98 -17.82
N MET A 211 4.24 8.83 -19.13
CA MET A 211 4.04 9.96 -20.05
C MET A 211 2.61 10.51 -20.05
N GLU A 212 1.65 9.75 -19.56
CA GLU A 212 0.23 10.10 -19.46
C GLU A 212 -0.30 10.06 -18.01
N LEU A 213 0.57 10.19 -17.01
CA LEU A 213 0.26 9.97 -15.60
C LEU A 213 -0.93 10.80 -15.10
N ASP A 214 -1.08 12.02 -15.62
CA ASP A 214 -2.21 12.91 -15.30
C ASP A 214 -3.59 12.29 -15.52
N LYS A 215 -3.72 11.31 -16.43
CA LYS A 215 -4.98 10.62 -16.73
C LYS A 215 -5.34 9.54 -15.72
N TYR A 216 -4.39 9.15 -14.90
CA TYR A 216 -4.49 7.99 -14.00
C TYR A 216 -4.44 8.35 -12.52
N ILE A 217 -4.40 9.63 -12.19
CA ILE A 217 -4.41 10.11 -10.81
C ILE A 217 -5.82 9.95 -10.23
N ILE A 218 -5.94 9.16 -9.15
CA ILE A 218 -7.16 9.06 -8.35
C ILE A 218 -7.23 10.23 -7.38
N LEU A 219 -6.19 10.41 -6.58
CA LEU A 219 -6.11 11.44 -5.55
C LEU A 219 -4.74 12.11 -5.56
N ASP A 220 -4.77 13.43 -5.47
CA ASP A 220 -3.62 14.27 -5.18
C ASP A 220 -3.74 14.91 -3.79
N PRO A 221 -2.64 15.23 -3.09
CA PRO A 221 -2.69 16.04 -1.87
C PRO A 221 -3.45 17.34 -2.07
N LYS A 222 -4.39 17.63 -1.17
CA LYS A 222 -5.30 18.78 -1.29
C LYS A 222 -5.45 19.56 0.01
N TYR A 223 -5.42 18.88 1.16
CA TYR A 223 -5.68 19.46 2.47
C TYR A 223 -4.40 19.52 3.31
N GLU A 224 -4.42 20.31 4.39
CA GLU A 224 -3.26 20.48 5.27
C GLU A 224 -2.72 19.16 5.84
N ILE A 225 -3.62 18.26 6.24
CA ILE A 225 -3.26 16.91 6.71
C ILE A 225 -2.55 16.04 5.66
N GLU A 226 -2.51 16.50 4.43
CA GLU A 226 -1.91 15.83 3.26
C GLU A 226 -0.70 16.62 2.73
N SER A 227 -0.22 17.60 3.50
CA SER A 227 0.77 18.57 3.04
C SER A 227 2.05 17.94 2.49
N ARG A 228 2.37 16.72 2.91
CA ARG A 228 3.49 15.94 2.36
C ARG A 228 3.04 15.04 1.21
N ASN A 229 2.28 14.02 1.51
CA ASN A 229 1.83 13.03 0.53
C ASN A 229 0.63 12.21 1.06
N ILE A 230 0.07 11.39 0.19
CA ILE A 230 -0.97 10.42 0.52
C ILE A 230 -0.61 9.04 -0.04
N GLY A 231 -1.22 7.98 0.46
CA GLY A 231 -1.04 6.62 -0.07
C GLY A 231 -2.18 5.69 0.32
N GLY A 232 -2.41 4.65 -0.47
CA GLY A 232 -3.48 3.69 -0.26
C GLY A 232 -3.38 3.01 1.10
N GLY A 233 -4.49 2.95 1.82
CA GLY A 233 -4.60 2.23 3.09
C GLY A 233 -5.16 0.84 2.89
N ALA A 234 -6.48 0.69 2.93
CA ALA A 234 -7.17 -0.57 2.71
C ALA A 234 -7.63 -0.73 1.26
N VAL A 235 -7.88 -1.98 0.86
CA VAL A 235 -8.56 -2.29 -0.40
C VAL A 235 -9.92 -1.58 -0.43
N PRO A 236 -10.30 -0.93 -1.54
CA PRO A 236 -11.55 -0.19 -1.61
C PRO A 236 -12.78 -1.07 -1.34
N ILE A 237 -13.72 -0.51 -0.58
CA ILE A 237 -14.97 -1.17 -0.22
C ILE A 237 -16.07 -0.69 -1.17
N GLU A 238 -16.74 -1.63 -1.84
CA GLU A 238 -17.91 -1.29 -2.67
C GLU A 238 -19.09 -0.91 -1.77
N THR A 239 -19.71 0.23 -2.06
CA THR A 239 -20.90 0.73 -1.40
C THR A 239 -21.99 1.07 -2.43
N GLU A 240 -23.20 1.36 -1.97
CA GLU A 240 -24.30 1.80 -2.87
C GLU A 240 -23.95 3.11 -3.59
N ASP A 241 -23.14 3.99 -2.96
CA ASP A 241 -22.77 5.31 -3.48
C ASP A 241 -21.48 5.31 -4.31
N GLY A 242 -20.71 4.22 -4.32
CA GLY A 242 -19.43 4.12 -5.01
C GLY A 242 -18.37 3.35 -4.23
N TRP A 243 -17.10 3.57 -4.53
CA TRP A 243 -15.98 2.93 -3.85
C TRP A 243 -15.48 3.77 -2.68
N LEU A 244 -15.57 3.25 -1.47
CA LEU A 244 -14.96 3.86 -0.29
C LEU A 244 -13.46 3.49 -0.27
N LEU A 245 -12.60 4.46 -0.57
CA LEU A 245 -11.16 4.35 -0.45
C LEU A 245 -10.70 4.94 0.88
N ILE A 246 -10.19 4.09 1.77
CA ILE A 246 -9.47 4.52 2.97
C ILE A 246 -8.00 4.68 2.60
N TYR A 247 -7.41 5.80 2.95
CA TYR A 247 -6.03 6.12 2.62
C TYR A 247 -5.32 6.78 3.81
N HIS A 248 -4.00 6.72 3.84
CA HIS A 248 -3.23 7.50 4.79
C HIS A 248 -2.83 8.84 4.18
N ALA A 249 -2.89 9.87 5.00
CA ALA A 249 -2.43 11.22 4.70
C ALA A 249 -1.23 11.55 5.58
N VAL A 250 -0.22 12.17 5.03
CA VAL A 250 0.99 12.56 5.76
C VAL A 250 1.11 14.06 5.81
N GLU A 251 1.07 14.59 7.01
CA GLU A 251 1.27 16.00 7.31
C GLU A 251 2.74 16.27 7.65
N ASP A 252 3.33 17.30 7.04
CA ASP A 252 4.61 17.87 7.47
C ASP A 252 4.35 18.92 8.54
N SER A 253 4.52 18.54 9.81
CA SER A 253 4.37 19.43 10.95
C SER A 253 5.73 19.94 11.46
N LYS A 254 5.71 21.00 12.28
CA LYS A 254 6.90 21.49 12.98
C LYS A 254 7.56 20.46 13.92
N TYR A 255 6.84 19.39 14.24
CA TYR A 255 7.34 18.31 15.09
C TYR A 255 7.70 17.04 14.30
N GLY A 256 7.71 17.10 12.97
CA GLY A 256 7.95 15.99 12.08
C GLY A 256 6.68 15.52 11.38
N LYS A 257 6.74 14.35 10.79
CA LYS A 257 5.62 13.75 10.05
C LYS A 257 4.53 13.27 11.01
N ILE A 258 3.26 13.49 10.62
CA ILE A 258 2.10 12.92 11.30
C ILE A 258 1.31 12.15 10.24
N TYR A 259 0.99 10.90 10.51
CA TYR A 259 0.16 10.06 9.66
C TYR A 259 -1.29 10.09 10.15
N HIS A 260 -2.20 10.32 9.24
CA HIS A 260 -3.63 10.38 9.49
C HIS A 260 -4.34 9.34 8.63
N ALA A 261 -5.37 8.71 9.14
CA ALA A 261 -6.31 7.99 8.30
C ALA A 261 -7.35 8.96 7.73
N SER A 262 -7.62 8.85 6.44
CA SER A 262 -8.64 9.63 5.75
C SER A 262 -9.44 8.76 4.78
N ALA A 263 -10.49 9.31 4.16
CA ALA A 263 -11.32 8.58 3.22
C ALA A 263 -11.79 9.45 2.06
N ALA A 264 -11.96 8.81 0.91
CA ALA A 264 -12.59 9.35 -0.28
C ALA A 264 -13.64 8.38 -0.82
N LEU A 265 -14.71 8.91 -1.39
CA LEU A 265 -15.70 8.17 -2.14
C LEU A 265 -15.41 8.39 -3.63
N LEU A 266 -15.20 7.31 -4.36
CA LEU A 266 -14.90 7.31 -5.79
C LEU A 266 -16.11 6.83 -6.57
N ASN A 267 -16.23 7.27 -7.82
CA ASN A 267 -17.29 6.83 -8.70
C ASN A 267 -17.22 5.31 -8.94
N ARG A 268 -18.39 4.67 -9.00
CA ARG A 268 -18.52 3.20 -9.12
C ARG A 268 -17.94 2.66 -10.42
N ASP A 269 -18.06 3.41 -11.51
CA ASP A 269 -17.69 2.97 -12.87
C ASP A 269 -16.35 3.56 -13.34
N ASP A 270 -15.94 4.68 -12.74
CA ASP A 270 -14.66 5.36 -13.01
C ASP A 270 -14.02 5.82 -11.70
N PRO A 271 -13.12 5.04 -11.11
CA PRO A 271 -12.52 5.37 -9.81
C PRO A 271 -11.58 6.59 -9.85
N THR A 272 -11.27 7.14 -11.01
CA THR A 272 -10.55 8.43 -11.11
C THR A 272 -11.44 9.64 -10.80
N GLN A 273 -12.76 9.44 -10.77
CA GLN A 273 -13.72 10.47 -10.41
C GLN A 273 -14.04 10.43 -8.91
N VAL A 274 -13.58 11.44 -8.19
CA VAL A 274 -13.81 11.59 -6.75
C VAL A 274 -15.17 12.26 -6.52
N ILE A 275 -16.11 11.52 -5.94
CA ILE A 275 -17.45 12.01 -5.57
C ILE A 275 -17.39 12.82 -4.28
N GLY A 276 -16.59 12.37 -3.30
CA GLY A 276 -16.45 13.02 -2.01
C GLY A 276 -15.10 12.70 -1.36
N ARG A 277 -14.65 13.58 -0.47
CA ARG A 277 -13.39 13.42 0.25
C ARG A 277 -13.47 14.14 1.59
N LEU A 278 -13.00 13.48 2.65
CA LEU A 278 -12.97 14.10 3.97
C LEU A 278 -11.93 15.23 4.01
N ARG A 279 -12.30 16.33 4.67
CA ARG A 279 -11.40 17.47 4.93
C ARG A 279 -10.64 17.31 6.24
N ALA A 280 -11.23 16.61 7.19
CA ALA A 280 -10.62 16.26 8.47
C ALA A 280 -10.33 14.75 8.49
N PRO A 281 -9.32 14.31 9.22
CA PRO A 281 -8.98 12.89 9.28
C PRO A 281 -10.11 12.08 9.95
N LEU A 282 -10.21 10.81 9.58
CA LEU A 282 -11.01 9.82 10.32
C LEU A 282 -10.46 9.66 11.73
N PHE A 283 -9.14 9.52 11.84
CA PHE A 283 -8.41 9.52 13.10
C PHE A 283 -6.94 9.90 12.86
N SER A 284 -6.29 10.26 13.95
CA SER A 284 -4.87 10.65 14.02
C SER A 284 -4.24 9.95 15.21
N PRO A 285 -2.92 9.78 15.28
CA PRO A 285 -2.24 9.17 16.40
C PRO A 285 -2.57 9.85 17.74
N LYS A 286 -3.06 9.09 18.71
CA LYS A 286 -3.42 9.57 20.05
C LYS A 286 -2.70 8.84 21.15
N GLU A 287 -2.55 7.53 20.98
CA GLU A 287 -1.98 6.66 21.97
C GLU A 287 -0.43 6.74 21.98
N GLU A 288 0.20 6.43 23.09
CA GLU A 288 1.66 6.49 23.20
C GLU A 288 2.37 5.52 22.24
N TRP A 289 1.76 4.36 21.97
CA TRP A 289 2.29 3.36 21.03
C TRP A 289 2.11 3.76 19.57
N GLU A 290 1.19 4.70 19.25
CA GLU A 290 1.05 5.32 17.94
C GLU A 290 2.04 6.48 17.73
N LYS A 291 2.50 7.10 18.82
CA LYS A 291 3.41 8.26 18.78
C LYS A 291 4.88 7.90 18.78
N LYS A 292 5.24 6.72 19.26
CA LYS A 292 6.62 6.28 19.42
C LYS A 292 6.84 4.93 18.73
N GLY A 293 7.79 4.86 17.81
CA GLY A 293 8.13 3.65 17.07
C GLY A 293 9.27 3.90 16.08
N LYS A 294 9.49 2.96 15.15
CA LYS A 294 10.44 3.14 14.04
C LYS A 294 10.07 4.35 13.17
N VAL A 295 8.77 4.58 13.00
CA VAL A 295 8.20 5.81 12.47
C VAL A 295 7.32 6.39 13.58
N ASN A 296 7.53 7.65 13.93
CA ASN A 296 6.75 8.31 14.97
C ASN A 296 5.44 8.88 14.40
N ASN A 297 4.40 8.96 15.24
CA ASN A 297 3.09 9.52 14.91
C ASN A 297 2.41 8.82 13.71
N VAL A 298 2.26 7.50 13.80
CA VAL A 298 1.61 6.65 12.78
C VAL A 298 0.37 5.99 13.36
#